data_91103306d28e5bbea4cf510e96eb8908
#
_entry.id   91103306d28e5bbea4cf510e96eb8908
#
_cell.length_a   1.000
_cell.length_b   1.000
_cell.length_c   1.000
_cell.angle_alpha   90.00
_cell.angle_beta   90.00
_cell.angle_gamma   90.00
#
_symmetry.space_group_name_H-M   'P 1'
#
loop_
_entity.id
_entity.type
_entity.pdbx_description
1 polymer ?
#
loop_
_entity_poly.entity_id
_entity_poly.type
_entity_poly.pdbx_seq_one_letter_code
_entity_poly.pdbx_strand_id
1 'polypeptide(L)'
;MSYIHLITGGERSGKSTYAESEALRLSESPVYLATARVWDEEFRQRILRHQERRGPEWTSIEEDIRPSKHDFTGRVVLIDCITLWATNYFFDMQQDVDQALEALKKEFDTLVQQDATFIFVTNELGMGGMSESRTQRLFTQLQGWMNQYVAARADRVTLMVSGLPLTVKG
;
A
#
# COMPACT_ATOMS: atom_id res chain seq x y z
N MET A 1 -8.72 18.17 -3.95
CA MET A 1 -7.35 17.93 -3.38
C MET A 1 -7.37 16.64 -2.58
N SER A 2 -6.44 15.77 -2.83
CA SER A 2 -6.38 14.50 -2.10
C SER A 2 -5.93 14.67 -0.64
N TYR A 3 -6.43 13.79 0.22
CA TYR A 3 -5.88 13.57 1.56
C TYR A 3 -5.18 12.21 1.58
N ILE A 4 -3.95 12.17 2.06
CA ILE A 4 -3.11 10.99 2.02
C ILE A 4 -2.69 10.59 3.43
N HIS A 5 -3.06 9.38 3.84
CA HIS A 5 -2.64 8.77 5.10
C HIS A 5 -1.79 7.52 4.80
N LEU A 6 -0.53 7.54 5.18
CA LEU A 6 0.37 6.39 5.08
C LEU A 6 0.41 5.63 6.39
N ILE A 7 0.14 4.34 6.35
CA ILE A 7 0.22 3.43 7.49
C ILE A 7 1.33 2.43 7.22
N THR A 8 2.39 2.51 8.01
CA THR A 8 3.58 1.66 7.88
C THR A 8 3.78 0.80 9.12
N GLY A 9 4.58 -0.23 9.00
CA GLY A 9 4.95 -1.11 10.10
C GLY A 9 5.47 -2.45 9.61
N GLY A 10 6.03 -3.22 10.52
CA GLY A 10 6.52 -4.57 10.24
C GLY A 10 5.41 -5.57 9.93
N GLU A 11 5.81 -6.80 9.61
CA GLU A 11 4.84 -7.87 9.39
C GLU A 11 4.01 -8.13 10.64
N ARG A 12 2.71 -8.34 10.46
CA ARG A 12 1.73 -8.62 11.54
C ARG A 12 1.71 -7.58 12.65
N SER A 13 2.01 -6.33 12.32
CA SER A 13 1.98 -5.23 13.28
C SER A 13 0.60 -4.61 13.51
N GLY A 14 -0.44 -5.09 12.80
CA GLY A 14 -1.81 -4.58 12.89
C GLY A 14 -2.18 -3.52 11.86
N LYS A 15 -1.36 -3.34 10.82
CA LYS A 15 -1.59 -2.32 9.78
C LYS A 15 -2.95 -2.46 9.10
N SER A 16 -3.27 -3.66 8.61
CA SER A 16 -4.50 -3.89 7.84
C SER A 16 -5.75 -3.62 8.69
N THR A 17 -5.79 -4.11 9.91
CA THR A 17 -6.90 -3.88 10.84
C THR A 17 -7.09 -2.40 11.15
N TYR A 18 -5.99 -1.70 11.42
CA TYR A 18 -6.03 -0.26 11.68
C TYR A 18 -6.47 0.53 10.45
N ALA A 19 -5.94 0.20 9.26
CA ALA A 19 -6.31 0.86 8.00
C ALA A 19 -7.80 0.65 7.65
N GLU A 20 -8.31 -0.56 7.82
CA GLU A 20 -9.74 -0.87 7.62
C GLU A 20 -10.62 -0.05 8.58
N SER A 21 -10.23 0.04 9.85
CA SER A 21 -10.95 0.86 10.85
C SER A 21 -10.97 2.35 10.47
N GLU A 22 -9.84 2.89 10.02
CA GLU A 22 -9.75 4.28 9.58
C GLU A 22 -10.62 4.54 8.36
N ALA A 23 -10.61 3.64 7.37
CA ALA A 23 -11.45 3.77 6.19
C ALA A 23 -12.95 3.77 6.54
N LEU A 24 -13.38 2.86 7.40
CA LEU A 24 -14.78 2.76 7.86
C LEU A 24 -15.19 3.95 8.74
N ARG A 25 -14.25 4.54 9.47
CA ARG A 25 -14.52 5.78 10.23
C ARG A 25 -14.78 6.97 9.32
N LEU A 26 -14.15 6.99 8.14
CA LEU A 26 -14.23 8.10 7.18
C LEU A 26 -15.33 7.94 6.14
N SER A 27 -15.81 6.72 5.88
CA SER A 27 -16.82 6.44 4.88
C SER A 27 -17.68 5.23 5.23
N GLU A 28 -18.98 5.32 4.95
CA GLU A 28 -19.89 4.19 5.06
C GLU A 28 -19.75 3.19 3.90
N SER A 29 -19.09 3.57 2.82
CA SER A 29 -18.89 2.76 1.62
C SER A 29 -17.47 2.91 1.05
N PRO A 30 -16.43 2.52 1.82
CA PRO A 30 -15.05 2.66 1.34
C PRO A 30 -14.71 1.70 0.22
N VAL A 31 -13.66 2.04 -0.54
CA VAL A 31 -13.09 1.19 -1.57
C VAL A 31 -11.85 0.48 -1.02
N TYR A 32 -11.78 -0.82 -1.25
CA TYR A 32 -10.57 -1.62 -1.00
C TYR A 32 -9.93 -1.93 -2.35
N LEU A 33 -8.74 -1.41 -2.57
CA LEU A 33 -7.95 -1.67 -3.76
C LEU A 33 -6.79 -2.61 -3.42
N ALA A 34 -6.86 -3.82 -3.94
CA ALA A 34 -5.81 -4.82 -3.80
C ALA A 34 -4.82 -4.69 -4.96
N THR A 35 -3.54 -4.52 -4.63
CA THR A 35 -2.46 -4.45 -5.61
C THR A 35 -1.76 -5.79 -5.84
N ALA A 36 -2.17 -6.82 -5.12
CA ALA A 36 -1.58 -8.15 -5.19
C ALA A 36 -1.84 -8.83 -6.53
N ARG A 37 -0.79 -9.49 -7.08
CA ARG A 37 -0.92 -10.52 -8.11
C ARG A 37 -1.03 -11.88 -7.44
N VAL A 38 -1.78 -12.79 -8.06
CA VAL A 38 -1.84 -14.18 -7.61
C VAL A 38 -0.63 -14.92 -8.18
N TRP A 39 0.37 -15.17 -7.33
CA TRP A 39 1.60 -15.88 -7.71
C TRP A 39 1.48 -17.39 -7.58
N ASP A 40 0.72 -17.87 -6.57
CA ASP A 40 0.49 -19.27 -6.28
C ASP A 40 -0.83 -19.48 -5.52
N GLU A 41 -1.20 -20.74 -5.29
CA GLU A 41 -2.45 -21.11 -4.61
C GLU A 41 -2.45 -20.70 -3.12
N GLU A 42 -1.34 -20.80 -2.44
CA GLU A 42 -1.24 -20.38 -1.03
C GLU A 42 -1.50 -18.87 -0.89
N PHE A 43 -0.92 -18.07 -1.78
CA PHE A 43 -1.14 -16.64 -1.81
C PHE A 43 -2.59 -16.28 -2.16
N ARG A 44 -3.20 -17.04 -3.10
CA ARG A 44 -4.63 -16.88 -3.45
C ARG A 44 -5.53 -17.14 -2.24
N GLN A 45 -5.26 -18.16 -1.45
CA GLN A 45 -6.02 -18.46 -0.23
C GLN A 45 -5.90 -17.34 0.81
N ARG A 46 -4.73 -16.71 0.92
CA ARG A 46 -4.55 -15.53 1.79
C ARG A 46 -5.41 -14.35 1.34
N ILE A 47 -5.44 -14.07 0.04
CA ILE A 47 -6.29 -13.01 -0.53
C ILE A 47 -7.77 -13.29 -0.24
N LEU A 48 -8.25 -14.51 -0.45
CA LEU A 48 -9.64 -14.89 -0.20
C LEU A 48 -10.02 -14.69 1.27
N ARG A 49 -9.17 -15.10 2.22
CA ARG A 49 -9.42 -14.89 3.65
C ARG A 49 -9.51 -13.40 4.01
N HIS A 50 -8.69 -12.56 3.38
CA HIS A 50 -8.76 -11.11 3.57
C HIS A 50 -10.06 -10.52 3.00
N GLN A 51 -10.54 -11.04 1.86
CA GLN A 51 -11.82 -10.63 1.27
C GLN A 51 -13.01 -11.03 2.14
N GLU A 52 -13.01 -12.24 2.69
CA GLU A 52 -14.08 -12.76 3.55
C GLU A 52 -14.28 -11.96 4.83
N ARG A 53 -13.24 -11.30 5.34
CA ARG A 53 -13.33 -10.46 6.54
C ARG A 53 -14.05 -9.13 6.31
N ARG A 54 -14.11 -8.67 5.06
CA ARG A 54 -14.74 -7.39 4.75
C ARG A 54 -16.23 -7.57 4.52
N GLY A 55 -17.02 -6.70 5.16
CA GLY A 55 -18.48 -6.72 5.02
C GLY A 55 -18.96 -6.10 3.70
N PRO A 56 -20.29 -6.02 3.52
CA PRO A 56 -20.92 -5.54 2.29
C PRO A 56 -20.73 -4.04 2.03
N GLU A 57 -20.28 -3.27 3.01
CA GLU A 57 -19.99 -1.84 2.88
C GLU A 57 -18.80 -1.55 1.95
N TRP A 58 -17.91 -2.52 1.76
CA TRP A 58 -16.73 -2.38 0.93
C TRP A 58 -17.00 -2.62 -0.56
N THR A 59 -16.46 -1.74 -1.41
CA THR A 59 -16.28 -2.00 -2.84
C THR A 59 -14.87 -2.51 -3.06
N SER A 60 -14.70 -3.75 -3.55
CA SER A 60 -13.39 -4.34 -3.80
C SER A 60 -12.98 -4.20 -5.25
N ILE A 61 -11.76 -3.70 -5.48
CA ILE A 61 -11.13 -3.55 -6.80
C ILE A 61 -9.78 -4.24 -6.76
N GLU A 62 -9.47 -5.01 -7.79
CA GLU A 62 -8.15 -5.61 -8.00
C GLU A 62 -7.44 -4.83 -9.12
N GLU A 63 -6.29 -4.22 -8.79
CA GLU A 63 -5.49 -3.47 -9.76
C GLU A 63 -4.02 -3.51 -9.37
N ASP A 64 -3.24 -4.27 -10.11
CA ASP A 64 -1.85 -4.57 -9.77
C ASP A 64 -0.83 -3.54 -10.28
N ILE A 65 -1.16 -2.75 -11.31
CA ILE A 65 -0.20 -1.84 -11.96
C ILE A 65 -0.69 -0.39 -12.00
N ARG A 66 -1.92 -0.15 -12.46
CA ARG A 66 -2.40 1.21 -12.78
C ARG A 66 -3.66 1.58 -12.02
N PRO A 67 -3.59 1.75 -10.69
CA PRO A 67 -4.75 2.22 -9.91
C PRO A 67 -5.33 3.54 -10.43
N SER A 68 -4.51 4.42 -11.01
CA SER A 68 -4.96 5.72 -11.54
C SER A 68 -5.96 5.63 -12.70
N LYS A 69 -6.13 4.47 -13.32
CA LYS A 69 -7.14 4.27 -14.37
C LYS A 69 -8.58 4.26 -13.85
N HIS A 70 -8.75 4.05 -12.54
CA HIS A 70 -10.06 4.07 -11.89
C HIS A 70 -10.37 5.48 -11.38
N ASP A 71 -11.65 5.85 -11.41
CA ASP A 71 -12.12 7.12 -10.85
C ASP A 71 -12.50 6.93 -9.37
N PHE A 72 -11.78 7.59 -8.49
CA PHE A 72 -11.98 7.58 -7.05
C PHE A 72 -12.49 8.90 -6.49
N THR A 73 -12.87 9.84 -7.35
CA THR A 73 -13.32 11.17 -6.93
C THR A 73 -14.40 11.09 -5.86
N GLY A 74 -14.19 11.76 -4.74
CA GLY A 74 -15.12 11.78 -3.59
C GLY A 74 -15.12 10.51 -2.75
N ARG A 75 -14.22 9.54 -3.02
CA ARG A 75 -14.20 8.26 -2.31
C ARG A 75 -13.09 8.21 -1.25
N VAL A 76 -13.27 7.31 -0.30
CA VAL A 76 -12.21 6.84 0.61
C VAL A 76 -11.68 5.52 0.08
N VAL A 77 -10.39 5.46 -0.23
CA VAL A 77 -9.75 4.31 -0.88
C VAL A 77 -8.61 3.80 0.00
N LEU A 78 -8.71 2.56 0.41
CA LEU A 78 -7.63 1.84 1.07
C LEU A 78 -6.86 1.05 0.02
N ILE A 79 -5.57 1.34 -0.12
CA ILE A 79 -4.66 0.65 -1.05
C ILE A 79 -3.80 -0.33 -0.26
N ASP A 80 -4.02 -1.60 -0.50
CA ASP A 80 -3.32 -2.69 0.19
C ASP A 80 -2.56 -3.56 -0.83
N CYS A 81 -1.29 -3.37 -0.98
CA CYS A 81 -0.40 -2.43 -0.28
C CYS A 81 0.67 -1.89 -1.23
N ILE A 82 1.41 -0.90 -0.82
CA ILE A 82 2.56 -0.38 -1.59
C ILE A 82 3.62 -1.46 -1.80
N THR A 83 3.84 -2.33 -0.82
CA THR A 83 4.83 -3.42 -0.90
C THR A 83 4.55 -4.36 -2.08
N LEU A 84 3.32 -4.83 -2.22
CA LEU A 84 2.93 -5.72 -3.32
C LEU A 84 2.88 -4.96 -4.65
N TRP A 85 2.46 -3.71 -4.63
CA TRP A 85 2.48 -2.84 -5.80
C TRP A 85 3.91 -2.62 -6.31
N ALA A 86 4.84 -2.31 -5.41
CA ALA A 86 6.27 -2.19 -5.74
C ALA A 86 6.86 -3.52 -6.23
N THR A 87 6.45 -4.66 -5.68
CA THR A 87 6.85 -6.00 -6.14
C THR A 87 6.50 -6.21 -7.61
N ASN A 88 5.30 -5.80 -8.02
CA ASN A 88 4.85 -5.96 -9.40
C ASN A 88 5.71 -5.16 -10.38
N TYR A 89 5.99 -3.90 -10.05
CA TYR A 89 6.89 -3.06 -10.87
C TYR A 89 8.33 -3.59 -10.90
N PHE A 90 8.82 -4.05 -9.75
CA PHE A 90 10.18 -4.57 -9.62
C PHE A 90 10.44 -5.76 -10.54
N PHE A 91 9.54 -6.73 -10.57
CA PHE A 91 9.68 -7.89 -11.43
C PHE A 91 9.35 -7.59 -12.89
N ASP A 92 8.36 -6.77 -13.18
CA ASP A 92 8.05 -6.36 -14.56
C ASP A 92 9.21 -5.61 -15.21
N MET A 93 10.00 -4.88 -14.43
CA MET A 93 11.18 -4.14 -14.88
C MET A 93 12.49 -4.91 -14.62
N GLN A 94 12.42 -6.24 -14.54
CA GLN A 94 13.58 -7.13 -14.45
C GLN A 94 14.54 -6.77 -13.30
N GLN A 95 13.97 -6.40 -12.16
CA GLN A 95 14.69 -6.02 -10.94
C GLN A 95 15.55 -4.74 -11.08
N ASP A 96 15.23 -3.90 -12.05
CA ASP A 96 15.82 -2.57 -12.18
C ASP A 96 15.15 -1.62 -11.18
N VAL A 97 15.84 -1.31 -10.11
CA VAL A 97 15.33 -0.49 -9.01
C VAL A 97 15.00 0.92 -9.46
N ASP A 98 15.88 1.55 -10.26
CA ASP A 98 15.71 2.93 -10.69
C ASP A 98 14.50 3.08 -11.62
N GLN A 99 14.34 2.19 -12.60
CA GLN A 99 13.19 2.18 -13.49
C GLN A 99 11.88 1.90 -12.74
N ALA A 100 11.90 0.91 -11.85
CA ALA A 100 10.72 0.57 -11.05
C ALA A 100 10.31 1.74 -10.15
N LEU A 101 11.25 2.39 -9.50
CA LEU A 101 11.00 3.52 -8.62
C LEU A 101 10.38 4.70 -9.37
N GLU A 102 10.94 5.08 -10.52
CA GLU A 102 10.44 6.20 -11.32
C GLU A 102 9.04 5.93 -11.86
N ALA A 103 8.78 4.71 -12.35
CA ALA A 103 7.46 4.33 -12.84
C ALA A 103 6.41 4.32 -11.72
N LEU A 104 6.77 3.79 -10.55
CA LEU A 104 5.90 3.72 -9.39
C LEU A 104 5.57 5.11 -8.83
N LYS A 105 6.56 6.01 -8.75
CA LYS A 105 6.35 7.41 -8.38
C LYS A 105 5.38 8.13 -9.32
N LYS A 106 5.58 7.95 -10.63
CA LYS A 106 4.73 8.56 -11.65
C LYS A 106 3.27 8.08 -11.52
N GLU A 107 3.07 6.80 -11.30
CA GLU A 107 1.73 6.24 -11.11
C GLU A 107 1.08 6.74 -9.81
N PHE A 108 1.84 6.77 -8.72
CA PHE A 108 1.40 7.37 -7.47
C PHE A 108 0.99 8.84 -7.64
N ASP A 109 1.83 9.65 -8.28
CA ASP A 109 1.54 11.06 -8.50
C ASP A 109 0.26 11.26 -9.33
N THR A 110 0.05 10.41 -10.35
CA THR A 110 -1.17 10.43 -11.16
C THR A 110 -2.41 10.05 -10.32
N LEU A 111 -2.30 9.02 -9.51
CA LEU A 111 -3.39 8.56 -8.66
C LEU A 111 -3.86 9.63 -7.69
N VAL A 112 -2.91 10.27 -6.98
CA VAL A 112 -3.24 11.23 -5.92
C VAL A 112 -3.61 12.63 -6.42
N GLN A 113 -3.64 12.84 -7.73
CA GLN A 113 -4.24 14.05 -8.32
C GLN A 113 -5.77 14.06 -8.18
N GLN A 114 -6.38 12.91 -8.02
CA GLN A 114 -7.82 12.78 -7.82
C GLN A 114 -8.24 13.36 -6.47
N ASP A 115 -9.37 14.05 -6.44
CA ASP A 115 -9.95 14.58 -5.20
C ASP A 115 -10.60 13.46 -4.38
N ALA A 116 -9.79 12.74 -3.62
CA ALA A 116 -10.17 11.56 -2.86
C ALA A 116 -9.34 11.47 -1.58
N THR A 117 -9.77 10.58 -0.67
CA THR A 117 -8.98 10.21 0.51
C THR A 117 -8.31 8.88 0.26
N PHE A 118 -6.98 8.85 0.29
CA PHE A 118 -6.19 7.64 0.10
C PHE A 118 -5.52 7.21 1.39
N ILE A 119 -5.78 5.96 1.78
CA ILE A 119 -5.10 5.29 2.89
C ILE A 119 -4.18 4.23 2.29
N PHE A 120 -2.88 4.46 2.36
CA PHE A 120 -1.88 3.53 1.86
C PHE A 120 -1.33 2.68 3.00
N VAL A 121 -1.30 1.36 2.80
CA VAL A 121 -0.62 0.42 3.69
C VAL A 121 0.72 0.04 3.07
N THR A 122 1.76 0.02 3.87
CA THR A 122 3.10 -0.41 3.43
C THR A 122 3.82 -1.17 4.54
N ASN A 123 4.71 -2.09 4.15
CA ASN A 123 5.59 -2.77 5.09
C ASN A 123 6.87 -1.98 5.30
N GLU A 124 7.37 -2.00 6.53
CA GLU A 124 8.72 -1.59 6.86
C GLU A 124 9.63 -2.83 6.81
N LEU A 125 10.60 -2.84 5.90
CA LEU A 125 11.49 -3.99 5.64
C LEU A 125 12.95 -3.73 6.03
N GLY A 126 13.35 -2.47 6.18
CA GLY A 126 14.76 -2.08 6.34
C GLY A 126 15.28 -2.14 7.76
N MET A 127 14.42 -2.07 8.77
CA MET A 127 14.84 -2.05 10.18
C MET A 127 15.37 -3.39 10.70
N GLY A 128 15.03 -4.50 10.03
CA GLY A 128 15.42 -5.85 10.44
C GLY A 128 16.84 -6.27 10.03
N GLY A 129 17.60 -5.41 9.37
CA GLY A 129 18.93 -5.70 8.88
C GLY A 129 18.97 -6.05 7.38
N MET A 130 20.14 -6.50 6.91
CA MET A 130 20.36 -6.81 5.49
C MET A 130 20.16 -8.29 5.21
N SER A 131 19.43 -8.60 4.12
CA SER A 131 19.29 -9.97 3.63
C SER A 131 20.56 -10.44 2.91
N GLU A 132 20.84 -11.74 2.97
CA GLU A 132 21.87 -12.38 2.16
C GLU A 132 21.48 -12.44 0.67
N SER A 133 20.19 -12.47 0.37
CA SER A 133 19.67 -12.44 -1.01
C SER A 133 19.84 -11.06 -1.65
N ARG A 134 20.54 -11.02 -2.80
CA ARG A 134 20.69 -9.79 -3.59
C ARG A 134 19.34 -9.23 -4.03
N THR A 135 18.44 -10.07 -4.51
CA THR A 135 17.08 -9.69 -4.91
C THR A 135 16.33 -9.03 -3.77
N GLN A 136 16.39 -9.61 -2.58
CA GLN A 136 15.75 -9.04 -1.38
C GLN A 136 16.37 -7.69 -0.98
N ARG A 137 17.69 -7.55 -1.06
CA ARG A 137 18.35 -6.26 -0.78
C ARG A 137 17.92 -5.17 -1.74
N LEU A 138 17.86 -5.48 -3.05
CA LEU A 138 17.40 -4.53 -4.07
C LEU A 138 15.95 -4.12 -3.85
N PHE A 139 15.10 -5.08 -3.55
CA PHE A 139 13.69 -4.81 -3.27
C PHE A 139 13.51 -3.96 -2.00
N THR A 140 14.26 -4.24 -0.95
CA THR A 140 14.24 -3.45 0.30
C THR A 140 14.62 -1.98 0.04
N GLN A 141 15.58 -1.73 -0.85
CA GLN A 141 15.95 -0.36 -1.26
C GLN A 141 14.79 0.33 -2.00
N LEU A 142 14.20 -0.34 -2.99
CA LEU A 142 13.05 0.18 -3.72
C LEU A 142 11.90 0.55 -2.76
N GLN A 143 11.55 -0.36 -1.88
CA GLN A 143 10.50 -0.19 -0.88
C GLN A 143 10.80 1.01 0.02
N GLY A 144 12.01 1.12 0.54
CA GLY A 144 12.42 2.20 1.43
C GLY A 144 12.33 3.57 0.75
N TRP A 145 12.82 3.69 -0.47
CA TRP A 145 12.72 4.95 -1.23
C TRP A 145 11.28 5.30 -1.58
N MET A 146 10.46 4.33 -1.94
CA MET A 146 9.05 4.60 -2.22
C MET A 146 8.31 5.01 -0.94
N ASN A 147 8.58 4.38 0.18
CA ASN A 147 8.03 4.78 1.47
C ASN A 147 8.37 6.23 1.84
N GLN A 148 9.62 6.64 1.63
CA GLN A 148 10.03 8.04 1.83
C GLN A 148 9.27 8.98 0.90
N TYR A 149 9.12 8.61 -0.36
CA TYR A 149 8.42 9.43 -1.36
C TYR A 149 6.95 9.66 -0.99
N VAL A 150 6.25 8.61 -0.59
CA VAL A 150 4.85 8.69 -0.15
C VAL A 150 4.73 9.47 1.16
N ALA A 151 5.57 9.16 2.15
CA ALA A 151 5.56 9.82 3.45
C ALA A 151 5.77 11.33 3.35
N ALA A 152 6.67 11.77 2.47
CA ALA A 152 6.91 13.20 2.24
C ALA A 152 5.66 13.94 1.73
N ARG A 153 4.82 13.26 0.96
CA ARG A 153 3.58 13.81 0.38
C ARG A 153 2.34 13.56 1.23
N ALA A 154 2.42 12.64 2.17
CA ALA A 154 1.30 12.30 3.04
C ALA A 154 0.97 13.45 4.00
N ASP A 155 -0.32 13.64 4.25
CA ASP A 155 -0.82 14.54 5.30
C ASP A 155 -0.65 13.91 6.68
N ARG A 156 -0.74 12.60 6.74
CA ARG A 156 -0.57 11.83 7.99
C ARG A 156 0.26 10.56 7.73
N VAL A 157 1.14 10.26 8.68
CA VAL A 157 1.92 9.02 8.69
C VAL A 157 1.79 8.36 10.07
N THR A 158 1.40 7.10 10.08
CA THR A 158 1.25 6.29 11.29
C THR A 158 2.16 5.07 11.21
N LEU A 159 2.96 4.84 12.25
CA LEU A 159 3.74 3.62 12.44
C LEU A 159 2.98 2.67 13.38
N MET A 160 2.73 1.46 12.92
CA MET A 160 2.13 0.42 13.77
C MET A 160 3.20 -0.35 14.51
N VAL A 161 3.09 -0.36 15.84
CA VAL A 161 3.98 -1.11 16.73
C VAL A 161 3.14 -2.03 17.61
N SER A 162 3.23 -3.35 17.36
CA SER A 162 2.50 -4.36 18.16
C SER A 162 1.00 -4.07 18.30
N GLY A 163 0.35 -3.68 17.20
CA GLY A 163 -1.07 -3.35 17.15
C GLY A 163 -1.42 -1.94 17.62
N LEU A 164 -0.44 -1.14 18.03
CA LEU A 164 -0.66 0.22 18.54
C LEU A 164 -0.21 1.27 17.51
N PRO A 165 -1.06 2.28 17.21
CA PRO A 165 -0.69 3.34 16.29
C PRO A 165 0.19 4.39 16.95
N LEU A 166 1.31 4.72 16.32
CA LEU A 166 2.18 5.82 16.66
C LEU A 166 2.13 6.86 15.54
N THR A 167 1.70 8.08 15.84
CA THR A 167 1.70 9.17 14.87
C THR A 167 3.12 9.67 14.64
N VAL A 168 3.59 9.60 13.40
CA VAL A 168 4.90 10.08 12.96
C VAL A 168 4.78 11.47 12.32
N LYS A 169 3.70 11.71 11.59
CA LYS A 169 3.41 12.97 10.91
C LYS A 169 1.90 13.25 10.95
N GLY A 170 1.53 14.48 11.14
CA GLY A 170 0.11 14.93 11.16
C GLY A 170 -0.59 14.81 12.53
#